data_9c1f193641a75a7a71c71b442eac289a
#
_entry.id   9c1f193641a75a7a71c71b442eac289a
#
_cell.length_a   1.000
_cell.length_b   1.000
_cell.length_c   1.000
_cell.angle_alpha   90.00
_cell.angle_beta   90.00
_cell.angle_gamma   90.00
#
_symmetry.space_group_name_H-M   'P 1'
#
loop_
_entity.id
_entity.type
_entity.pdbx_description
1 polymer ?
#
loop_
_entity_poly.entity_id
_entity_poly.type
_entity_poly.pdbx_seq_one_letter_code
_entity_poly.pdbx_strand_id
1 'polypeptide(L)'
;MKISRWIVRFVLAATAHAILPWLAIAQSAAPPNPEMAQACPGLVAGNHATAIPAAWHSSGAFNLAALNSDQVRLTFLGHATFLIESPQLVRIATDYNDYIKPPLLPDIVTMNHAHDTHYTDHPDPAIKYVLRGWGESSDQPANWDLKYRDVRVRNVPTNIRSFHGSTTTERYGNSIFIFETANLCIAHLGHLHHTLTEQQLNEIGRVDVVMAPVDGSYTLDLDGMMEVLTALKAPLIIPMHYYGQYILDRFLDRARKLWDVETAEIPSVVVSKAMLPAAPKVLVLPGRF
;
A
#
# COMPACT_ATOMS: atom_id res chain seq x y z
N MET A 1 -73.86 -34.45 60.37
CA MET A 1 -73.00 -34.02 59.30
C MET A 1 -71.66 -33.58 59.85
N LYS A 2 -70.58 -34.42 59.76
CA LYS A 2 -69.29 -34.17 60.35
C LYS A 2 -68.33 -33.74 59.21
N ILE A 3 -67.76 -32.54 59.38
CA ILE A 3 -66.76 -32.04 58.44
C ILE A 3 -65.37 -32.28 59.13
N SER A 4 -64.61 -33.10 58.46
CA SER A 4 -63.24 -33.45 58.90
C SER A 4 -62.25 -32.38 58.32
N ARG A 5 -61.44 -31.78 59.19
CA ARG A 5 -60.36 -30.81 58.82
C ARG A 5 -59.07 -31.62 58.71
N TRP A 6 -58.47 -31.57 57.47
CA TRP A 6 -57.10 -32.08 57.26
C TRP A 6 -56.13 -30.90 57.37
N ILE A 7 -55.16 -31.01 58.26
CA ILE A 7 -54.08 -30.09 58.47
C ILE A 7 -52.90 -30.59 57.56
N VAL A 8 -52.56 -29.83 56.53
CA VAL A 8 -51.36 -30.11 55.73
C VAL A 8 -50.21 -29.33 56.35
N ARG A 9 -49.19 -30.07 56.82
CA ARG A 9 -47.91 -29.49 57.27
C ARG A 9 -47.01 -29.33 56.06
N PHE A 10 -46.64 -28.06 55.75
CA PHE A 10 -45.57 -27.76 54.80
C PHE A 10 -44.25 -27.86 55.53
N VAL A 11 -43.35 -28.73 55.02
CA VAL A 11 -41.95 -28.80 55.41
C VAL A 11 -41.19 -27.91 54.43
N LEU A 12 -40.63 -26.78 54.89
CA LEU A 12 -39.71 -25.94 54.13
C LEU A 12 -38.33 -26.62 54.16
N ALA A 13 -37.89 -27.15 53.01
CA ALA A 13 -36.52 -27.57 52.82
C ALA A 13 -35.72 -26.32 52.33
N ALA A 14 -34.81 -25.81 53.16
CA ALA A 14 -33.88 -24.76 52.80
C ALA A 14 -32.70 -25.38 52.03
N THR A 15 -32.64 -25.15 50.73
CA THR A 15 -31.48 -25.49 49.90
C THR A 15 -30.45 -24.38 49.97
N ALA A 16 -29.33 -24.61 50.64
CA ALA A 16 -28.20 -23.72 50.64
C ALA A 16 -27.49 -23.79 49.27
N HIS A 17 -27.56 -22.75 48.45
CA HIS A 17 -26.78 -22.60 47.23
C HIS A 17 -25.38 -22.11 47.61
N ALA A 18 -24.40 -22.95 47.48
CA ALA A 18 -22.98 -22.59 47.56
C ALA A 18 -22.61 -21.80 46.32
N ILE A 19 -22.36 -20.49 46.47
CA ILE A 19 -21.81 -19.61 45.42
C ILE A 19 -20.31 -19.88 45.33
N LEU A 20 -19.88 -20.68 44.37
CA LEU A 20 -18.48 -20.82 44.02
C LEU A 20 -18.02 -19.54 43.29
N PRO A 21 -16.94 -18.85 43.72
CA PRO A 21 -16.40 -17.76 42.97
C PRO A 21 -15.78 -18.29 41.66
N TRP A 22 -16.30 -17.82 40.53
CA TRP A 22 -15.62 -18.03 39.24
C TRP A 22 -14.30 -17.24 39.25
N LEU A 23 -13.20 -17.96 39.39
CA LEU A 23 -11.87 -17.44 39.07
C LEU A 23 -11.82 -17.18 37.57
N ALA A 24 -11.95 -15.92 37.19
CA ALA A 24 -11.65 -15.49 35.85
C ALA A 24 -10.13 -15.72 35.62
N ILE A 25 -9.78 -16.77 34.91
CA ILE A 25 -8.43 -16.96 34.38
C ILE A 25 -8.26 -15.89 33.32
N ALA A 26 -7.49 -14.85 33.62
CA ALA A 26 -7.03 -13.90 32.63
C ALA A 26 -6.23 -14.70 31.60
N GLN A 27 -6.80 -14.91 30.40
CA GLN A 27 -6.05 -15.46 29.28
C GLN A 27 -4.95 -14.46 28.96
N SER A 28 -3.72 -14.85 29.28
CA SER A 28 -2.52 -14.16 28.81
C SER A 28 -2.61 -14.12 27.29
N ALA A 29 -2.68 -12.93 26.73
CA ALA A 29 -2.59 -12.74 25.28
C ALA A 29 -1.31 -13.44 24.80
N ALA A 30 -1.45 -14.34 23.84
CA ALA A 30 -0.30 -14.98 23.21
C ALA A 30 0.67 -13.89 22.70
N PRO A 31 1.98 -14.08 22.79
CA PRO A 31 2.93 -13.12 22.25
C PRO A 31 2.62 -12.93 20.75
N PRO A 32 2.71 -11.69 20.23
CA PRO A 32 2.42 -11.43 18.84
C PRO A 32 3.32 -12.32 17.97
N ASN A 33 2.72 -12.97 16.99
CA ASN A 33 3.43 -13.81 16.02
C ASN A 33 4.53 -12.96 15.37
N PRO A 34 5.80 -13.39 15.35
CA PRO A 34 6.88 -12.63 14.70
C PRO A 34 6.62 -12.32 13.22
N GLU A 35 5.76 -13.10 12.53
CA GLU A 35 5.27 -12.77 11.17
C GLU A 35 4.42 -11.48 11.12
N MET A 36 3.75 -11.08 12.20
CA MET A 36 2.98 -9.83 12.26
C MET A 36 3.86 -8.59 12.48
N ALA A 37 5.09 -8.75 12.93
CA ALA A 37 6.04 -7.64 13.08
C ALA A 37 6.50 -7.03 11.74
N GLN A 38 6.25 -7.71 10.61
CA GLN A 38 6.56 -7.23 9.24
C GLN A 38 5.38 -6.51 8.58
N ALA A 39 4.18 -6.56 9.14
CA ALA A 39 3.04 -5.85 8.60
C ALA A 39 3.23 -4.33 8.75
N CYS A 40 2.86 -3.57 7.71
CA CYS A 40 2.84 -2.12 7.76
C CYS A 40 1.77 -1.66 8.78
N PRO A 41 2.13 -1.28 10.02
CA PRO A 41 1.15 -0.89 11.02
C PRO A 41 0.49 0.42 10.63
N GLY A 42 -0.75 0.63 11.07
CA GLY A 42 -1.47 1.88 10.90
C GLY A 42 -0.67 3.08 11.42
N LEU A 43 -0.93 4.27 10.88
CA LEU A 43 -0.19 5.52 11.16
C LEU A 43 -0.12 5.90 12.66
N VAL A 44 -1.00 5.36 13.49
CA VAL A 44 -1.10 5.66 14.94
C VAL A 44 0.02 4.98 15.77
N ALA A 45 0.73 4.00 15.23
CA ALA A 45 1.70 3.17 15.96
C ALA A 45 3.17 3.43 15.62
N GLY A 46 3.48 4.43 14.80
CA GLY A 46 4.85 4.64 14.28
C GLY A 46 5.71 5.53 15.19
N ASN A 47 6.53 4.95 16.05
CA ASN A 47 7.74 5.64 16.54
C ASN A 47 8.77 5.67 15.41
N HIS A 48 9.01 6.84 14.83
CA HIS A 48 10.06 7.03 13.83
C HIS A 48 11.44 6.88 14.50
N ALA A 49 12.15 5.81 14.14
CA ALA A 49 13.56 5.71 14.48
C ALA A 49 14.32 6.83 13.74
N THR A 50 15.20 7.52 14.44
CA THR A 50 16.08 8.54 13.86
C THR A 50 16.95 7.92 12.78
N ALA A 51 16.72 8.28 11.52
CA ALA A 51 17.50 7.83 10.38
C ALA A 51 18.83 8.61 10.30
N ILE A 52 19.91 7.90 10.03
CA ILE A 52 21.22 8.49 9.71
C ILE A 52 21.21 8.84 8.20
N PRO A 53 21.62 10.04 7.77
CA PRO A 53 21.67 10.38 6.37
C PRO A 53 22.63 9.44 5.62
N ALA A 54 22.11 8.65 4.70
CA ALA A 54 22.93 7.86 3.78
C ALA A 54 23.09 8.62 2.46
N ALA A 55 24.31 8.69 1.97
CA ALA A 55 24.58 9.21 0.64
C ALA A 55 24.12 8.19 -0.41
N TRP A 56 23.33 8.63 -1.37
CA TRP A 56 22.91 7.83 -2.52
C TRP A 56 24.12 7.62 -3.45
N HIS A 57 24.53 6.39 -3.65
CA HIS A 57 25.54 6.06 -4.65
C HIS A 57 24.86 5.56 -5.90
N SER A 58 24.84 6.38 -6.95
CA SER A 58 24.41 5.98 -8.29
C SER A 58 25.54 5.18 -8.95
N SER A 59 25.37 3.88 -9.11
CA SER A 59 26.21 3.08 -10.00
C SER A 59 25.46 2.84 -11.30
N GLY A 60 25.93 3.45 -12.37
CA GLY A 60 25.37 3.30 -13.72
C GLY A 60 25.47 1.87 -14.24
N ALA A 61 24.52 1.50 -15.08
CA ALA A 61 24.20 0.24 -15.71
C ALA A 61 23.24 -0.66 -14.89
N PHE A 62 22.38 -1.40 -15.60
CA PHE A 62 21.57 -2.48 -15.02
C PHE A 62 22.48 -3.49 -14.31
N ASN A 63 22.88 -3.16 -13.11
CA ASN A 63 23.72 -4.02 -12.31
C ASN A 63 22.79 -4.95 -11.55
N LEU A 64 22.78 -6.22 -11.93
CA LEU A 64 22.15 -7.32 -11.18
C LEU A 64 22.93 -7.61 -9.87
N ALA A 65 23.56 -6.58 -9.29
CA ALA A 65 24.18 -6.70 -7.98
C ALA A 65 23.13 -7.26 -7.00
N ALA A 66 23.48 -8.31 -6.31
CA ALA A 66 22.65 -8.93 -5.32
C ALA A 66 22.25 -7.87 -4.29
N LEU A 67 20.95 -7.81 -3.97
CA LEU A 67 20.44 -6.96 -2.90
C LEU A 67 20.80 -7.58 -1.55
N ASN A 68 21.13 -6.75 -0.57
CA ASN A 68 21.19 -7.19 0.81
C ASN A 68 19.78 -7.53 1.32
N SER A 69 19.69 -8.30 2.38
CA SER A 69 18.40 -8.78 2.93
C SER A 69 17.44 -7.66 3.38
N ASP A 70 17.96 -6.44 3.57
CA ASP A 70 17.21 -5.25 3.97
C ASP A 70 16.99 -4.25 2.81
N GLN A 71 17.34 -4.61 1.57
CA GLN A 71 17.30 -3.73 0.41
C GLN A 71 16.23 -4.13 -0.60
N VAL A 72 15.63 -3.13 -1.24
CA VAL A 72 14.72 -3.28 -2.37
C VAL A 72 15.21 -2.39 -3.50
N ARG A 73 15.17 -2.88 -4.74
CA ARG A 73 15.42 -2.05 -5.92
C ARG A 73 14.11 -1.62 -6.54
N LEU A 74 13.99 -0.33 -6.81
CA LEU A 74 12.87 0.29 -7.52
C LEU A 74 13.40 0.83 -8.83
N THR A 75 12.85 0.39 -9.95
CA THR A 75 13.22 0.88 -11.29
C THR A 75 12.00 1.47 -11.96
N PHE A 76 12.04 2.74 -12.30
CA PHE A 76 10.97 3.41 -13.06
C PHE A 76 11.12 3.07 -14.55
N LEU A 77 10.12 2.44 -15.13
CA LEU A 77 10.13 2.04 -16.54
C LEU A 77 9.44 3.07 -17.43
N GLY A 78 8.59 3.89 -16.85
CA GLY A 78 7.84 4.95 -17.52
C GLY A 78 6.38 4.97 -17.12
N HIS A 79 5.68 6.06 -17.39
CA HIS A 79 4.29 6.31 -17.03
C HIS A 79 3.98 6.05 -15.55
N ALA A 80 3.37 4.91 -15.21
CA ALA A 80 3.14 4.46 -13.84
C ALA A 80 3.74 3.06 -13.58
N THR A 81 4.54 2.55 -14.51
CA THR A 81 5.13 1.22 -14.42
C THR A 81 6.48 1.25 -13.73
N PHE A 82 6.59 0.50 -12.65
CA PHE A 82 7.84 0.24 -11.92
C PHE A 82 8.15 -1.26 -11.93
N LEU A 83 9.43 -1.58 -11.90
CA LEU A 83 9.91 -2.91 -11.52
C LEU A 83 10.43 -2.82 -10.08
N ILE A 84 9.83 -3.59 -9.18
CA ILE A 84 10.25 -3.75 -7.79
C ILE A 84 10.93 -5.10 -7.67
N GLU A 85 12.17 -5.11 -7.15
CA GLU A 85 12.92 -6.34 -6.92
C GLU A 85 13.23 -6.49 -5.43
N SER A 86 12.80 -7.61 -4.85
CA SER A 86 13.03 -7.94 -3.43
C SER A 86 14.40 -8.59 -3.21
N PRO A 87 14.86 -8.74 -1.95
CA PRO A 87 16.08 -9.47 -1.61
C PRO A 87 16.13 -10.90 -2.14
N GLN A 88 14.99 -11.61 -2.15
CA GLN A 88 14.90 -12.97 -2.70
C GLN A 88 14.59 -12.99 -4.20
N LEU A 89 14.82 -11.86 -4.90
CA LEU A 89 14.63 -11.70 -6.34
C LEU A 89 13.17 -11.97 -6.78
N VAL A 90 12.19 -11.69 -5.93
CA VAL A 90 10.81 -11.57 -6.38
C VAL A 90 10.71 -10.29 -7.19
N ARG A 91 10.24 -10.40 -8.42
CA ARG A 91 10.05 -9.28 -9.35
C ARG A 91 8.58 -8.94 -9.45
N ILE A 92 8.25 -7.67 -9.21
CA ILE A 92 6.89 -7.16 -9.29
C ILE A 92 6.88 -6.04 -10.31
N ALA A 93 6.00 -6.09 -11.30
CA ALA A 93 5.75 -4.97 -12.20
C ALA A 93 4.42 -4.31 -11.85
N THR A 94 4.45 -2.99 -11.57
CA THR A 94 3.25 -2.20 -11.29
C THR A 94 2.64 -1.68 -12.59
N ASP A 95 1.33 -1.49 -12.62
CA ASP A 95 0.57 -0.98 -13.77
C ASP A 95 0.98 -1.64 -15.09
N TYR A 96 1.05 -2.97 -15.04
CA TYR A 96 1.49 -3.81 -16.15
C TYR A 96 0.50 -3.69 -17.32
N ASN A 97 0.99 -3.23 -18.46
CA ASN A 97 0.20 -2.89 -19.63
C ASN A 97 0.88 -3.39 -20.92
N ASP A 98 0.30 -3.11 -22.09
CA ASP A 98 0.85 -3.55 -23.38
C ASP A 98 1.97 -2.67 -23.91
N TYR A 99 2.17 -1.47 -23.39
CA TYR A 99 3.10 -0.46 -23.91
C TYR A 99 4.46 -0.48 -23.21
N ILE A 100 4.45 -0.70 -21.88
CA ILE A 100 5.67 -0.66 -21.04
C ILE A 100 5.85 -2.02 -20.39
N LYS A 101 6.82 -2.77 -20.90
CA LYS A 101 7.15 -4.11 -20.39
C LYS A 101 8.47 -4.06 -19.62
N PRO A 102 8.56 -4.74 -18.46
CA PRO A 102 9.82 -4.89 -17.77
C PRO A 102 10.80 -5.73 -18.60
N PRO A 103 12.12 -5.47 -18.50
CA PRO A 103 13.13 -6.20 -19.25
C PRO A 103 13.28 -7.67 -18.84
N LEU A 104 12.76 -8.02 -17.67
CA LEU A 104 12.75 -9.36 -17.10
C LEU A 104 11.32 -9.75 -16.77
N LEU A 105 10.99 -11.03 -16.96
CA LEU A 105 9.66 -11.56 -16.62
C LEU A 105 9.40 -11.36 -15.12
N PRO A 106 8.32 -10.67 -14.73
CA PRO A 106 7.94 -10.52 -13.33
C PRO A 106 7.27 -11.78 -12.78
N ASP A 107 7.39 -12.02 -11.49
CA ASP A 107 6.63 -13.06 -10.78
C ASP A 107 5.20 -12.59 -10.51
N ILE A 108 5.05 -11.29 -10.21
CA ILE A 108 3.79 -10.65 -9.82
C ILE A 108 3.60 -9.42 -10.69
N VAL A 109 2.38 -9.19 -11.15
CA VAL A 109 2.00 -7.92 -11.77
C VAL A 109 0.78 -7.35 -11.06
N THR A 110 0.74 -6.02 -10.91
CA THR A 110 -0.44 -5.30 -10.48
C THR A 110 -0.96 -4.45 -11.62
N MET A 111 -2.27 -4.29 -11.71
CA MET A 111 -2.98 -3.46 -12.67
C MET A 111 -3.95 -2.62 -11.85
N ASN A 112 -3.67 -1.32 -11.69
CA ASN A 112 -4.37 -0.51 -10.70
C ASN A 112 -5.78 -0.10 -11.15
N HIS A 113 -5.96 0.15 -12.45
CA HIS A 113 -7.20 0.61 -13.06
C HIS A 113 -7.42 -0.07 -14.42
N ALA A 114 -8.68 -0.30 -14.80
CA ALA A 114 -9.07 -0.90 -16.08
C ALA A 114 -9.02 0.10 -17.25
N HIS A 115 -7.87 0.75 -17.44
CA HIS A 115 -7.57 1.65 -18.55
C HIS A 115 -6.30 1.17 -19.25
N ASP A 116 -6.23 1.24 -20.55
CA ASP A 116 -5.20 0.62 -21.40
C ASP A 116 -3.74 0.95 -21.03
N THR A 117 -3.49 2.10 -20.43
CA THR A 117 -2.16 2.47 -19.91
C THR A 117 -1.83 1.85 -18.55
N HIS A 118 -2.79 1.22 -17.87
CA HIS A 118 -2.67 0.66 -16.53
C HIS A 118 -2.92 -0.84 -16.44
N TYR A 119 -3.35 -1.48 -17.55
CA TYR A 119 -3.62 -2.92 -17.57
C TYR A 119 -3.41 -3.53 -18.97
N THR A 120 -3.51 -4.84 -19.03
CA THR A 120 -3.65 -5.65 -20.25
C THR A 120 -4.60 -6.81 -20.00
N ASP A 121 -5.36 -7.17 -21.02
CA ASP A 121 -6.15 -8.41 -21.02
C ASP A 121 -5.29 -9.64 -21.35
N HIS A 122 -4.07 -9.43 -21.84
CA HIS A 122 -3.17 -10.46 -22.33
C HIS A 122 -1.83 -10.47 -21.56
N PRO A 123 -1.82 -10.66 -20.23
CA PRO A 123 -0.58 -10.78 -19.49
C PRO A 123 0.17 -12.04 -19.97
N ASP A 124 1.51 -11.98 -19.92
CA ASP A 124 2.32 -13.14 -20.26
C ASP A 124 1.91 -14.35 -19.37
N PRO A 125 1.56 -15.50 -19.96
CA PRO A 125 1.07 -16.66 -19.20
C PRO A 125 2.12 -17.27 -18.25
N ALA A 126 3.39 -16.91 -18.37
CA ALA A 126 4.43 -17.32 -17.44
C ALA A 126 4.47 -16.46 -16.15
N ILE A 127 3.72 -15.35 -16.09
CA ILE A 127 3.56 -14.56 -14.87
C ILE A 127 2.71 -15.35 -13.86
N LYS A 128 3.23 -15.53 -12.66
CA LYS A 128 2.59 -16.38 -11.65
C LYS A 128 1.34 -15.75 -11.05
N TYR A 129 1.36 -14.42 -10.82
CA TYR A 129 0.29 -13.71 -10.14
C TYR A 129 -0.06 -12.42 -10.87
N VAL A 130 -1.33 -12.31 -11.25
CA VAL A 130 -1.90 -11.11 -11.90
C VAL A 130 -2.95 -10.53 -10.96
N LEU A 131 -2.66 -9.37 -10.37
CA LEU A 131 -3.50 -8.72 -9.37
C LEU A 131 -4.19 -7.50 -10.00
N ARG A 132 -5.47 -7.67 -10.37
CA ARG A 132 -6.30 -6.57 -10.86
C ARG A 132 -6.84 -5.76 -9.68
N GLY A 133 -6.74 -4.44 -9.76
CA GLY A 133 -7.14 -3.49 -8.72
C GLY A 133 -8.63 -3.16 -8.68
N TRP A 134 -9.44 -3.84 -9.47
CA TRP A 134 -10.90 -3.73 -9.51
C TRP A 134 -11.53 -5.11 -9.31
N GLY A 135 -12.80 -5.12 -8.88
CA GLY A 135 -13.56 -6.34 -8.66
C GLY A 135 -14.13 -6.94 -9.94
N GLU A 136 -14.77 -8.09 -9.83
CA GLU A 136 -15.47 -8.74 -10.95
C GLU A 136 -16.70 -7.94 -11.40
N SER A 137 -17.22 -7.09 -10.52
CA SER A 137 -18.35 -6.18 -10.79
C SER A 137 -18.08 -4.81 -10.16
N SER A 138 -18.75 -3.77 -10.67
CA SER A 138 -18.55 -2.37 -10.25
C SER A 138 -18.95 -2.07 -8.79
N ASP A 139 -19.65 -2.98 -8.13
CA ASP A 139 -20.09 -2.87 -6.74
C ASP A 139 -19.23 -3.68 -5.76
N GLN A 140 -18.26 -4.43 -6.26
CA GLN A 140 -17.34 -5.23 -5.46
C GLN A 140 -15.89 -4.72 -5.59
N PRO A 141 -15.23 -4.38 -4.48
CA PRO A 141 -13.81 -4.01 -4.51
C PRO A 141 -12.93 -5.23 -4.78
N ALA A 142 -11.78 -5.02 -5.40
CA ALA A 142 -10.70 -5.99 -5.31
C ALA A 142 -10.23 -6.13 -3.86
N ASN A 143 -9.90 -7.35 -3.46
CA ASN A 143 -9.39 -7.64 -2.10
C ASN A 143 -8.21 -8.60 -2.19
N TRP A 144 -7.01 -8.06 -2.19
CA TRP A 144 -5.78 -8.82 -2.31
C TRP A 144 -4.99 -8.83 -1.00
N ASP A 145 -4.53 -10.00 -0.62
CA ASP A 145 -3.54 -10.22 0.44
C ASP A 145 -2.69 -11.44 0.02
N LEU A 146 -1.76 -11.19 -0.92
CA LEU A 146 -0.88 -12.21 -1.48
C LEU A 146 0.44 -12.23 -0.71
N LYS A 147 0.84 -13.38 -0.20
CA LYS A 147 2.20 -13.63 0.31
C LYS A 147 2.94 -14.55 -0.65
N TYR A 148 4.09 -14.09 -1.12
CA TYR A 148 4.96 -14.88 -1.98
C TYR A 148 6.43 -14.65 -1.61
N ARG A 149 7.09 -15.67 -1.11
CA ARG A 149 8.47 -15.61 -0.58
C ARG A 149 8.59 -14.50 0.49
N ASP A 150 9.46 -13.52 0.23
CA ASP A 150 9.75 -12.37 1.12
C ASP A 150 8.89 -11.13 0.83
N VAL A 151 7.84 -11.28 0.02
CA VAL A 151 6.93 -10.19 -0.36
C VAL A 151 5.50 -10.49 0.10
N ARG A 152 4.83 -9.46 0.62
CA ARG A 152 3.37 -9.42 0.75
C ARG A 152 2.83 -8.28 -0.10
N VAL A 153 1.79 -8.55 -0.88
CA VAL A 153 1.09 -7.55 -1.69
C VAL A 153 -0.36 -7.49 -1.25
N ARG A 154 -0.82 -6.31 -0.88
CA ARG A 154 -2.23 -6.04 -0.56
C ARG A 154 -2.71 -4.77 -1.25
N ASN A 155 -4.01 -4.54 -1.28
CA ASN A 155 -4.56 -3.34 -1.89
C ASN A 155 -5.53 -2.61 -0.97
N VAL A 156 -5.72 -1.31 -1.24
CA VAL A 156 -6.79 -0.47 -0.70
C VAL A 156 -7.58 0.10 -1.87
N PRO A 157 -8.88 -0.25 -2.02
CA PRO A 157 -9.68 0.21 -3.15
C PRO A 157 -9.98 1.71 -3.03
N THR A 158 -9.98 2.38 -4.19
CA THR A 158 -10.38 3.78 -4.32
C THR A 158 -11.32 3.96 -5.51
N ASN A 159 -12.00 5.10 -5.57
CA ASN A 159 -12.95 5.39 -6.64
C ASN A 159 -12.27 6.19 -7.76
N ILE A 160 -12.83 6.08 -8.96
CA ILE A 160 -12.48 6.91 -10.10
C ILE A 160 -13.58 7.93 -10.33
N ARG A 161 -13.23 9.21 -10.50
CA ARG A 161 -14.20 10.20 -10.97
C ARG A 161 -14.57 9.92 -12.41
N SER A 162 -15.85 10.05 -12.75
CA SER A 162 -16.27 9.90 -14.13
C SER A 162 -15.72 11.02 -15.01
N PHE A 163 -15.17 10.64 -16.18
CA PHE A 163 -14.91 11.55 -17.28
C PHE A 163 -16.20 11.73 -18.12
N HIS A 164 -16.30 12.78 -18.90
CA HIS A 164 -17.39 13.08 -19.84
C HIS A 164 -18.70 13.63 -19.25
N GLY A 165 -18.64 14.48 -18.22
CA GLY A 165 -19.81 15.21 -17.73
C GLY A 165 -20.84 14.34 -17.03
N SER A 166 -20.56 13.05 -16.85
CA SER A 166 -21.32 12.18 -15.96
C SER A 166 -21.00 12.53 -14.51
N THR A 167 -22.01 12.65 -13.68
CA THR A 167 -21.87 12.83 -12.23
C THR A 167 -21.59 11.51 -11.49
N THR A 168 -21.49 10.40 -12.25
CA THR A 168 -21.32 9.08 -11.67
C THR A 168 -19.85 8.82 -11.39
N THR A 169 -19.55 8.50 -10.14
CA THR A 169 -18.26 8.00 -9.69
C THR A 169 -18.19 6.50 -10.00
N GLU A 170 -17.12 6.06 -10.66
CA GLU A 170 -16.83 4.62 -10.77
C GLU A 170 -16.31 4.13 -9.41
N ARG A 171 -17.12 3.29 -8.76
CA ARG A 171 -16.76 2.74 -7.45
C ARG A 171 -15.69 1.67 -7.64
N TYR A 172 -14.69 1.72 -6.78
CA TYR A 172 -13.60 0.72 -6.73
C TYR A 172 -12.84 0.54 -8.06
N GLY A 173 -12.87 1.56 -8.93
CA GLY A 173 -12.20 1.50 -10.24
C GLY A 173 -10.68 1.61 -10.18
N ASN A 174 -10.11 1.90 -9.02
CA ASN A 174 -8.66 1.93 -8.78
C ASN A 174 -8.31 1.26 -7.45
N SER A 175 -7.12 0.71 -7.36
CA SER A 175 -6.52 0.25 -6.09
C SER A 175 -5.16 0.88 -5.85
N ILE A 176 -4.94 1.31 -4.61
CA ILE A 176 -3.59 1.55 -4.10
C ILE A 176 -3.01 0.19 -3.72
N PHE A 177 -1.91 -0.22 -4.35
CA PHE A 177 -1.20 -1.43 -3.96
C PHE A 177 -0.09 -1.12 -2.96
N ILE A 178 0.01 -1.94 -1.93
CA ILE A 178 1.03 -1.85 -0.90
C ILE A 178 1.89 -3.12 -0.97
N PHE A 179 3.21 -2.91 -1.14
CA PHE A 179 4.21 -3.95 -1.20
C PHE A 179 5.03 -3.92 0.09
N GLU A 180 5.00 -5.03 0.82
CA GLU A 180 5.69 -5.19 2.09
C GLU A 180 6.85 -6.18 1.89
N THR A 181 8.08 -5.70 1.97
CA THR A 181 9.30 -6.52 1.82
C THR A 181 10.49 -5.80 2.45
N ALA A 182 11.49 -6.51 2.94
CA ALA A 182 12.70 -5.95 3.55
C ALA A 182 12.40 -4.90 4.65
N ASN A 183 11.34 -5.08 5.43
CA ASN A 183 10.82 -4.12 6.43
C ASN A 183 10.39 -2.76 5.84
N LEU A 184 10.23 -2.65 4.54
CA LEU A 184 9.71 -1.48 3.84
C LEU A 184 8.24 -1.66 3.50
N CYS A 185 7.49 -0.55 3.59
CA CYS A 185 6.13 -0.39 3.14
C CYS A 185 6.14 0.53 1.93
N ILE A 186 5.92 -0.01 0.75
CA ILE A 186 5.97 0.72 -0.53
C ILE A 186 4.55 0.83 -1.06
N ALA A 187 4.04 2.04 -1.24
CA ALA A 187 2.70 2.28 -1.77
C ALA A 187 2.77 2.79 -3.21
N HIS A 188 1.98 2.19 -4.09
CA HIS A 188 1.74 2.66 -5.45
C HIS A 188 0.32 3.17 -5.54
N LEU A 189 0.13 4.49 -5.72
CA LEU A 189 -1.20 5.11 -5.66
C LEU A 189 -2.06 4.85 -6.91
N GLY A 190 -1.46 4.29 -7.96
CA GLY A 190 -2.16 3.97 -9.20
C GLY A 190 -2.74 5.20 -9.87
N HIS A 191 -3.99 5.11 -10.29
CA HIS A 191 -4.75 6.17 -10.94
C HIS A 191 -5.67 6.89 -9.92
N LEU A 192 -5.09 7.40 -8.83
CA LEU A 192 -5.85 8.02 -7.73
C LEU A 192 -6.58 9.28 -8.19
N HIS A 193 -7.87 9.42 -7.84
CA HIS A 193 -8.73 10.53 -8.29
C HIS A 193 -9.29 11.41 -7.17
N HIS A 194 -9.08 11.06 -5.91
CA HIS A 194 -9.60 11.81 -4.77
C HIS A 194 -8.63 11.76 -3.58
N THR A 195 -8.75 12.69 -2.66
CA THR A 195 -8.03 12.65 -1.38
C THR A 195 -8.46 11.43 -0.57
N LEU A 196 -7.58 10.97 0.33
CA LEU A 196 -7.80 9.76 1.09
C LEU A 196 -8.63 10.04 2.35
N THR A 197 -9.59 9.17 2.62
CA THR A 197 -10.34 9.19 3.88
C THR A 197 -9.46 8.67 5.02
N GLU A 198 -9.82 9.00 6.28
CA GLU A 198 -9.14 8.43 7.46
C GLU A 198 -9.14 6.90 7.47
N GLN A 199 -10.24 6.29 7.02
CA GLN A 199 -10.31 4.84 6.88
C GLN A 199 -9.27 4.33 5.89
N GLN A 200 -9.18 4.91 4.69
CA GLN A 200 -8.20 4.52 3.68
C GLN A 200 -6.75 4.75 4.16
N LEU A 201 -6.48 5.87 4.85
CA LEU A 201 -5.17 6.12 5.45
C LEU A 201 -4.82 5.05 6.49
N ASN A 202 -5.77 4.62 7.32
CA ASN A 202 -5.57 3.56 8.29
C ASN A 202 -5.37 2.19 7.64
N GLU A 203 -6.10 1.90 6.56
CA GLU A 203 -5.95 0.66 5.78
C GLU A 203 -4.61 0.61 5.03
N ILE A 204 -4.14 1.74 4.49
CA ILE A 204 -2.80 1.86 3.88
C ILE A 204 -1.73 1.65 4.97
N GLY A 205 -1.88 2.30 6.11
CA GLY A 205 -0.95 2.23 7.22
C GLY A 205 0.35 3.00 6.97
N ARG A 206 1.45 2.57 7.58
CA ARG A 206 2.78 3.18 7.40
C ARG A 206 3.23 3.05 5.95
N VAL A 207 3.75 4.13 5.40
CA VAL A 207 4.36 4.17 4.07
C VAL A 207 5.80 4.68 4.18
N ASP A 208 6.74 3.94 3.65
CA ASP A 208 8.16 4.30 3.61
C ASP A 208 8.55 4.90 2.26
N VAL A 209 7.94 4.40 1.19
CA VAL A 209 8.09 4.91 -0.17
C VAL A 209 6.71 5.03 -0.80
N VAL A 210 6.40 6.16 -1.42
CA VAL A 210 5.17 6.35 -2.17
C VAL A 210 5.47 6.70 -3.63
N MET A 211 4.85 5.95 -4.55
CA MET A 211 4.82 6.23 -5.98
C MET A 211 3.51 6.94 -6.30
N ALA A 212 3.60 8.22 -6.69
CA ALA A 212 2.45 9.12 -6.76
C ALA A 212 2.24 9.67 -8.17
N PRO A 213 1.00 9.60 -8.72
CA PRO A 213 0.67 10.24 -10.00
C PRO A 213 0.66 11.76 -9.85
N VAL A 214 1.36 12.48 -10.73
CA VAL A 214 1.55 13.94 -10.61
C VAL A 214 1.16 14.72 -11.86
N ASP A 215 0.36 14.15 -12.74
CA ASP A 215 -0.14 14.85 -13.93
C ASP A 215 -1.14 15.98 -13.58
N GLY A 216 -1.90 15.83 -12.51
CA GLY A 216 -2.83 16.84 -11.99
C GLY A 216 -4.02 17.14 -12.89
N SER A 217 -4.36 16.22 -13.81
CA SER A 217 -5.47 16.37 -14.75
C SER A 217 -6.24 15.07 -14.98
N TYR A 218 -5.58 14.02 -15.45
CA TYR A 218 -6.19 12.70 -15.63
C TYR A 218 -6.37 11.98 -14.31
N THR A 219 -5.45 12.20 -13.35
CA THR A 219 -5.55 11.73 -11.97
C THR A 219 -6.02 12.85 -11.04
N LEU A 220 -5.80 12.75 -9.74
CA LEU A 220 -6.09 13.78 -8.76
C LEU A 220 -5.34 15.08 -9.11
N ASP A 221 -5.98 16.24 -8.92
CA ASP A 221 -5.33 17.52 -9.10
C ASP A 221 -4.12 17.68 -8.15
N LEU A 222 -3.21 18.58 -8.53
CA LEU A 222 -1.93 18.70 -7.82
C LEU A 222 -2.08 19.15 -6.36
N ASP A 223 -3.08 19.97 -6.03
CA ASP A 223 -3.27 20.46 -4.67
C ASP A 223 -3.82 19.33 -3.78
N GLY A 224 -4.78 18.54 -4.29
CA GLY A 224 -5.24 17.31 -3.64
C GLY A 224 -4.13 16.26 -3.49
N MET A 225 -3.25 16.12 -4.49
CA MET A 225 -2.10 15.21 -4.40
C MET A 225 -1.12 15.66 -3.31
N MET A 226 -0.86 16.96 -3.16
CA MET A 226 -0.03 17.48 -2.07
C MET A 226 -0.65 17.19 -0.70
N GLU A 227 -1.98 17.26 -0.58
CA GLU A 227 -2.71 16.87 0.64
C GLU A 227 -2.50 15.37 0.95
N VAL A 228 -2.69 14.49 -0.04
CA VAL A 228 -2.47 13.04 0.10
C VAL A 228 -1.05 12.73 0.55
N LEU A 229 -0.04 13.30 -0.11
CA LEU A 229 1.37 13.06 0.23
C LEU A 229 1.72 13.56 1.63
N THR A 230 1.15 14.71 2.03
CA THR A 230 1.32 15.25 3.39
C THR A 230 0.67 14.36 4.43
N ALA A 231 -0.50 13.78 4.15
CA ALA A 231 -1.19 12.87 5.05
C ALA A 231 -0.46 11.52 5.20
N LEU A 232 0.08 10.97 4.11
CA LEU A 232 0.84 9.71 4.12
C LEU A 232 2.18 9.82 4.85
N LYS A 233 2.80 11.00 4.89
CA LYS A 233 4.09 11.25 5.58
C LYS A 233 5.21 10.30 5.15
N ALA A 234 5.20 9.84 3.90
CA ALA A 234 6.23 8.95 3.39
C ALA A 234 7.58 9.66 3.34
N PRO A 235 8.66 9.08 3.90
CA PRO A 235 10.00 9.66 3.80
C PRO A 235 10.49 9.82 2.37
N LEU A 236 10.13 8.90 1.47
CA LEU A 236 10.54 8.94 0.07
C LEU A 236 9.31 9.01 -0.85
N ILE A 237 9.26 10.05 -1.67
CA ILE A 237 8.20 10.30 -2.65
C ILE A 237 8.79 10.18 -4.06
N ILE A 238 8.24 9.30 -4.89
CA ILE A 238 8.66 9.10 -6.27
C ILE A 238 7.50 9.50 -7.18
N PRO A 239 7.62 10.60 -7.95
CA PRO A 239 6.58 11.02 -8.89
C PRO A 239 6.52 10.09 -10.10
N MET A 240 5.31 9.86 -10.59
CA MET A 240 4.99 9.07 -11.78
C MET A 240 3.82 9.69 -12.54
N HIS A 241 3.40 9.08 -13.65
CA HIS A 241 2.20 9.44 -14.40
C HIS A 241 2.24 10.91 -14.85
N TYR A 242 3.33 11.30 -15.52
CA TYR A 242 3.48 12.62 -16.15
C TYR A 242 3.98 12.44 -17.58
N TYR A 243 3.51 13.32 -18.48
CA TYR A 243 3.69 13.20 -19.94
C TYR A 243 4.71 14.18 -20.50
N GLY A 244 5.68 14.57 -19.70
CA GLY A 244 6.75 15.48 -20.09
C GLY A 244 7.20 16.39 -18.95
N GLN A 245 8.32 17.06 -19.17
CA GLN A 245 9.00 17.89 -18.16
C GLN A 245 8.11 18.99 -17.61
N TYR A 246 7.35 19.67 -18.47
CA TYR A 246 6.46 20.76 -18.03
C TYR A 246 5.41 20.30 -16.99
N ILE A 247 4.86 19.10 -17.16
CA ILE A 247 3.88 18.54 -16.22
C ILE A 247 4.56 18.21 -14.89
N LEU A 248 5.73 17.57 -14.95
CA LEU A 248 6.52 17.28 -13.77
C LEU A 248 6.91 18.56 -13.01
N ASP A 249 7.36 19.60 -13.71
CA ASP A 249 7.78 20.87 -13.10
C ASP A 249 6.65 21.54 -12.32
N ARG A 250 5.40 21.47 -12.79
CA ARG A 250 4.23 21.98 -12.06
C ARG A 250 4.06 21.32 -10.68
N PHE A 251 4.33 20.03 -10.58
CA PHE A 251 4.35 19.32 -9.31
C PHE A 251 5.57 19.72 -8.48
N LEU A 252 6.77 19.73 -9.08
CA LEU A 252 8.02 20.03 -8.39
C LEU A 252 8.03 21.45 -7.80
N ASP A 253 7.38 22.43 -8.46
CA ASP A 253 7.23 23.79 -7.94
C ASP A 253 6.41 23.85 -6.64
N ARG A 254 5.46 22.94 -6.46
CA ARG A 254 4.73 22.77 -5.20
C ARG A 254 5.56 22.02 -4.15
N ALA A 255 6.17 20.92 -4.57
CA ALA A 255 6.94 20.05 -3.71
C ALA A 255 8.13 20.77 -3.06
N ARG A 256 8.86 21.61 -3.81
CA ARG A 256 10.02 22.40 -3.31
C ARG A 256 9.66 23.38 -2.19
N LYS A 257 8.38 23.70 -2.00
CA LYS A 257 7.93 24.55 -0.90
C LYS A 257 7.85 23.80 0.44
N LEU A 258 7.80 22.46 0.38
CA LEU A 258 7.59 21.59 1.56
C LEU A 258 8.73 20.61 1.78
N TRP A 259 9.38 20.14 0.71
CA TRP A 259 10.31 19.02 0.71
C TRP A 259 11.54 19.27 -0.16
N ASP A 260 12.62 18.60 0.17
CA ASP A 260 13.78 18.52 -0.72
C ASP A 260 13.40 17.73 -1.99
N VAL A 261 13.95 18.20 -3.14
CA VAL A 261 13.75 17.57 -4.45
C VAL A 261 15.09 17.23 -5.04
N GLU A 262 15.24 15.96 -5.40
CA GLU A 262 16.43 15.42 -6.06
C GLU A 262 16.04 14.70 -7.36
N THR A 263 16.88 14.79 -8.38
CA THR A 263 16.73 14.02 -9.63
C THR A 263 17.86 13.01 -9.70
N ALA A 264 17.53 11.74 -9.81
CA ALA A 264 18.51 10.68 -9.99
C ALA A 264 19.10 10.69 -11.41
N GLU A 265 20.33 10.22 -11.57
CA GLU A 265 20.98 10.08 -12.88
C GLU A 265 20.49 8.87 -13.66
N ILE A 266 19.98 7.85 -12.95
CA ILE A 266 19.52 6.58 -13.53
C ILE A 266 18.08 6.27 -13.08
N PRO A 267 17.31 5.47 -13.85
CA PRO A 267 15.92 5.17 -13.53
C PRO A 267 15.72 4.21 -12.35
N SER A 268 16.76 3.92 -11.61
CA SER A 268 16.73 2.90 -10.56
C SER A 268 17.33 3.42 -9.25
N VAL A 269 16.72 3.05 -8.14
CA VAL A 269 17.20 3.33 -6.79
C VAL A 269 17.12 2.07 -5.94
N VAL A 270 18.14 1.86 -5.10
CA VAL A 270 18.13 0.85 -4.05
C VAL A 270 17.79 1.54 -2.74
N VAL A 271 16.80 1.02 -2.03
CA VAL A 271 16.32 1.57 -0.76
C VAL A 271 16.39 0.51 0.33
N SER A 272 16.70 0.94 1.53
CA SER A 272 16.52 0.17 2.77
C SER A 272 15.97 1.08 3.86
N LYS A 273 15.50 0.50 4.95
CA LYS A 273 14.98 1.28 6.07
C LYS A 273 16.01 2.28 6.61
N ALA A 274 17.27 1.88 6.65
CA ALA A 274 18.39 2.72 7.11
C ALA A 274 18.76 3.86 6.14
N MET A 275 18.38 3.72 4.86
CA MET A 275 18.68 4.71 3.81
C MET A 275 17.59 5.75 3.62
N LEU A 276 16.41 5.57 4.24
CA LEU A 276 15.32 6.53 4.11
C LEU A 276 15.72 7.90 4.66
N PRO A 277 15.34 9.00 3.99
CA PRO A 277 15.62 10.34 4.49
C PRO A 277 14.89 10.61 5.81
N ALA A 278 15.52 11.41 6.68
CA ALA A 278 14.95 11.79 7.98
C ALA A 278 13.73 12.72 7.86
N ALA A 279 13.68 13.50 6.79
CA ALA A 279 12.54 14.33 6.41
C ALA A 279 12.05 13.90 5.01
N PRO A 280 10.75 14.09 4.69
CA PRO A 280 10.24 13.74 3.37
C PRO A 280 11.03 14.38 2.24
N LYS A 281 11.36 13.57 1.23
CA LYS A 281 12.12 13.97 0.04
C LYS A 281 11.42 13.45 -1.21
N VAL A 282 11.40 14.27 -2.25
CA VAL A 282 11.00 13.85 -3.61
C VAL A 282 12.24 13.40 -4.37
N LEU A 283 12.22 12.19 -4.90
CA LEU A 283 13.23 11.64 -5.78
C LEU A 283 12.63 11.40 -7.16
N VAL A 284 13.04 12.19 -8.13
CA VAL A 284 12.65 12.01 -9.54
C VAL A 284 13.56 10.96 -10.16
N LEU A 285 12.98 9.85 -10.60
CA LEU A 285 13.70 8.85 -11.40
C LEU A 285 13.46 9.15 -12.88
N PRO A 286 14.53 9.23 -13.73
CA PRO A 286 14.36 9.38 -15.16
C PRO A 286 13.64 8.17 -15.74
N GLY A 287 12.67 8.38 -16.64
CA GLY A 287 11.88 7.33 -17.27
C GLY A 287 11.51 7.69 -18.70
N ARG A 288 10.85 6.77 -19.39
CA ARG A 288 10.24 7.05 -20.69
C ARG A 288 8.90 7.75 -20.46
N PHE A 289 8.64 8.77 -21.26
CA PHE A 289 7.37 9.51 -21.28
C PHE A 289 6.43 8.88 -22.30
#